data_2c13505939c415d9bc11610b16fa8bdc
#
_entry.id   2c13505939c415d9bc11610b16fa8bdc
#
_cell.length_a   1.000
_cell.length_b   1.000
_cell.length_c   1.000
_cell.angle_alpha   90.00
_cell.angle_beta   90.00
_cell.angle_gamma   90.00
#
_symmetry.space_group_name_H-M   'P 1'
#
loop_
_entity.id
_entity.type
_entity.pdbx_description
1 polymer ?
#
loop_
_entity_poly.entity_id
_entity_poly.type
_entity_poly.pdbx_seq_one_letter_code
_entity_poly.pdbx_strand_id
1 'polypeptide(L)'
;MKHSTLALVIASVLSGAVLIGCDKKEDAADEQAAQQQMPPAVVNVQTVTLETVPQVQTFSGRTAAYQTADVRPQVNGVIEEVLFREGSNVKEGQPLYRINTDNYASSVTSGQAAVQQAQANYQTAQANNANAKAELASRQASLAQAQNDLQRLEGLVSIDAISKQQYDQAQTQVRTAQAAVQSAAAAVGQTQAGIESARAGIQTAQAGLAASNLDLNRTIVRAPLTGRTDRSSVTAGTLVSAGQADPLVTISRLDPIYVDISQSSSELLKLRQQISEGKAQPGMNSVELVLEDGSVYPVRGKLALSEAKVDESTGAVTLRAIFPNSNNLLLPGMYVTARLTQSVISNAALVQQSAVMRTPKGE
;
A
#
# COMPACT_ATOMS: atom_id res chain seq x y z
N MET A 1 26.76 51.39 37.51
CA MET A 1 28.09 51.46 38.10
C MET A 1 29.06 51.67 36.96
N LYS A 2 29.55 52.86 36.90
CA LYS A 2 30.91 53.32 36.72
C LYS A 2 31.47 53.14 35.31
N HIS A 3 31.57 54.17 34.59
CA HIS A 3 32.67 55.21 34.45
C HIS A 3 33.69 54.75 33.41
N SER A 4 34.24 55.51 32.51
CA SER A 4 34.56 56.94 32.44
C SER A 4 35.37 57.08 31.15
N THR A 5 35.05 58.01 30.28
CA THR A 5 35.75 59.27 30.04
C THR A 5 37.21 59.21 29.64
N LEU A 6 37.61 59.89 28.59
CA LEU A 6 38.44 61.08 28.52
C LEU A 6 39.00 61.15 27.08
N ALA A 7 38.63 62.03 26.23
CA ALA A 7 38.99 63.45 26.23
C ALA A 7 40.41 63.74 25.70
N LEU A 8 40.43 64.50 24.63
CA LEU A 8 41.09 65.81 24.46
C LEU A 8 42.60 65.77 24.11
N VAL A 9 43.10 66.51 23.15
CA VAL A 9 43.52 67.89 23.14
C VAL A 9 44.35 68.13 21.85
N ILE A 10 43.94 69.05 20.95
CA ILE A 10 44.47 70.43 20.70
C ILE A 10 45.94 70.46 20.27
N ALA A 11 46.43 71.09 19.25
CA ALA A 11 46.42 72.49 18.81
C ALA A 11 47.29 72.64 17.55
N SER A 12 46.86 73.30 16.55
CA SER A 12 47.23 74.67 16.08
C SER A 12 48.73 74.99 16.06
N VAL A 13 49.12 75.60 14.98
CA VAL A 13 49.96 76.82 14.80
C VAL A 13 50.44 76.86 13.35
N LEU A 14 49.92 77.63 12.50
CA LEU A 14 50.16 79.04 12.19
C LEU A 14 51.46 79.32 11.41
N SER A 15 51.26 80.03 10.33
CA SER A 15 52.05 81.14 9.78
C SER A 15 53.11 80.87 8.73
N GLY A 16 52.98 81.65 7.67
CA GLY A 16 54.08 82.19 6.91
C GLY A 16 53.74 82.53 5.48
N ALA A 17 53.20 83.69 5.31
CA ALA A 17 53.10 84.42 4.04
C ALA A 17 54.46 84.87 3.60
N VAL A 18 54.77 84.87 2.29
CA VAL A 18 55.49 85.95 1.63
C VAL A 18 55.08 86.01 0.17
N LEU A 19 54.53 87.19 -0.17
CA LEU A 19 54.33 87.77 -1.50
C LEU A 19 55.68 88.10 -2.11
N ILE A 20 55.88 87.91 -3.40
CA ILE A 20 56.54 88.84 -4.31
C ILE A 20 56.04 88.52 -5.74
N GLY A 21 55.55 89.43 -6.37
CA GLY A 21 54.98 89.83 -7.53
C GLY A 21 55.93 90.19 -8.67
N CYS A 22 55.33 90.70 -9.70
CA CYS A 22 55.76 91.31 -10.98
C CYS A 22 55.65 90.37 -12.17
N ASP A 23 54.68 90.55 -12.97
CA ASP A 23 54.43 91.52 -14.02
C ASP A 23 55.00 91.07 -15.37
N LYS A 24 54.14 91.15 -16.33
CA LYS A 24 54.29 91.45 -17.72
C LYS A 24 54.26 90.35 -18.78
N LYS A 25 53.25 90.48 -19.51
CA LYS A 25 53.01 90.76 -20.95
C LYS A 25 52.42 89.63 -21.79
N GLU A 26 51.34 90.06 -22.41
CA GLU A 26 50.67 89.49 -23.56
C GLU A 26 51.61 88.89 -24.60
N ASP A 27 51.27 87.69 -25.07
CA ASP A 27 51.25 87.45 -26.53
C ASP A 27 50.24 86.29 -26.77
N ALA A 28 49.31 86.64 -27.64
CA ALA A 28 48.33 85.73 -28.16
C ALA A 28 49.01 84.69 -29.09
N ALA A 29 48.90 83.40 -28.80
CA ALA A 29 49.14 82.39 -29.81
C ALA A 29 48.26 81.20 -29.53
N ASP A 30 47.46 80.87 -30.53
CA ASP A 30 46.64 79.72 -30.79
C ASP A 30 47.05 78.42 -29.92
N GLU A 31 46.29 78.11 -28.94
CA GLU A 31 46.22 76.75 -28.43
C GLU A 31 44.97 76.07 -29.00
N GLN A 32 45.18 75.41 -30.15
CA GLN A 32 44.30 74.32 -30.58
C GLN A 32 44.28 73.28 -29.50
N ALA A 33 43.17 73.18 -28.81
CA ALA A 33 42.83 72.13 -27.92
C ALA A 33 42.95 70.80 -28.69
N ALA A 34 44.06 70.05 -28.48
CA ALA A 34 44.15 68.70 -28.87
C ALA A 34 43.13 67.92 -28.05
N GLN A 35 41.94 67.70 -28.63
CA GLN A 35 41.04 66.69 -28.18
C GLN A 35 41.81 65.34 -28.21
N GLN A 36 42.29 64.92 -27.09
CA GLN A 36 42.70 63.48 -26.91
C GLN A 36 41.52 62.63 -27.21
N GLN A 37 41.43 62.18 -28.46
CA GLN A 37 40.53 61.11 -28.84
C GLN A 37 41.00 59.88 -28.03
N MET A 38 40.27 59.53 -26.93
CA MET A 38 40.41 58.25 -26.27
C MET A 38 40.29 57.17 -27.36
N PRO A 39 41.21 56.24 -27.43
CA PRO A 39 41.09 55.14 -28.40
C PRO A 39 39.73 54.46 -28.16
N PRO A 40 39.04 54.05 -29.25
CA PRO A 40 37.75 53.38 -29.09
C PRO A 40 37.89 52.20 -28.19
N ALA A 41 37.01 52.06 -27.19
CA ALA A 41 37.01 50.97 -26.28
C ALA A 41 36.86 49.65 -27.07
N VAL A 42 37.82 48.78 -26.93
CA VAL A 42 37.75 47.43 -27.52
C VAL A 42 36.66 46.66 -26.77
N VAL A 43 35.56 46.39 -27.42
CA VAL A 43 34.45 45.62 -26.91
C VAL A 43 34.48 44.22 -27.56
N ASN A 44 34.40 43.18 -26.75
CA ASN A 44 34.20 41.81 -27.24
C ASN A 44 32.70 41.65 -27.59
N VAL A 45 32.43 41.40 -28.84
CA VAL A 45 31.05 41.13 -29.33
C VAL A 45 30.89 39.64 -29.47
N GLN A 46 29.85 39.12 -28.83
CA GLN A 46 29.41 37.72 -28.97
C GLN A 46 28.08 37.69 -29.73
N THR A 47 28.04 36.95 -30.80
CA THR A 47 26.78 36.71 -31.53
C THR A 47 25.91 35.79 -30.69
N VAL A 48 24.72 36.26 -30.34
CA VAL A 48 23.75 35.47 -29.56
C VAL A 48 22.75 34.89 -30.54
N THR A 49 22.63 33.55 -30.50
CA THR A 49 21.60 32.80 -31.22
C THR A 49 20.44 32.51 -30.30
N LEU A 50 19.23 32.64 -30.82
CA LEU A 50 18.03 32.22 -30.10
C LEU A 50 17.96 30.69 -30.08
N GLU A 51 17.93 30.12 -28.91
CA GLU A 51 17.84 28.66 -28.73
C GLU A 51 16.77 28.28 -27.70
N THR A 52 16.43 27.04 -27.67
CA THR A 52 15.50 26.48 -26.69
C THR A 52 16.25 26.11 -25.41
N VAL A 53 15.99 26.85 -24.34
CA VAL A 53 16.71 26.71 -23.08
C VAL A 53 15.85 25.94 -22.05
N PRO A 54 16.31 24.79 -21.56
CA PRO A 54 15.65 24.08 -20.48
C PRO A 54 15.86 24.82 -19.15
N GLN A 55 14.77 25.10 -18.44
CA GLN A 55 14.82 25.67 -17.10
C GLN A 55 14.94 24.56 -16.08
N VAL A 56 16.16 24.28 -15.66
CA VAL A 56 16.45 23.26 -14.64
C VAL A 56 16.44 23.92 -13.27
N GLN A 57 15.61 23.37 -12.38
CA GLN A 57 15.57 23.76 -10.98
C GLN A 57 16.01 22.60 -10.09
N THR A 58 16.60 22.95 -8.95
CA THR A 58 17.06 22.01 -7.94
C THR A 58 16.14 22.07 -6.72
N PHE A 59 15.73 20.92 -6.26
CA PHE A 59 14.85 20.75 -5.11
C PHE A 59 15.48 19.78 -4.13
N SER A 60 15.25 20.01 -2.85
CA SER A 60 15.56 19.04 -1.81
C SER A 60 14.53 17.92 -1.81
N GLY A 61 14.99 16.70 -1.58
CA GLY A 61 14.14 15.54 -1.47
C GLY A 61 14.68 14.51 -0.49
N ARG A 62 13.84 13.53 -0.19
CA ARG A 62 14.22 12.36 0.58
C ARG A 62 13.77 11.10 -0.15
N THR A 63 14.61 10.08 -0.06
CA THR A 63 14.25 8.76 -0.57
C THR A 63 13.24 8.08 0.36
N ALA A 64 12.31 7.32 -0.21
CA ALA A 64 11.33 6.52 0.52
C ALA A 64 11.22 5.14 -0.12
N ALA A 65 10.99 4.11 0.68
CA ALA A 65 10.77 2.77 0.14
C ALA A 65 9.57 2.74 -0.80
N TYR A 66 9.65 1.95 -1.86
CA TYR A 66 8.51 1.76 -2.78
C TYR A 66 7.31 1.14 -2.08
N GLN A 67 7.55 0.13 -1.26
CA GLN A 67 6.58 -0.52 -0.39
C GLN A 67 7.25 -0.91 0.91
N THR A 68 6.53 -0.79 2.00
CA THR A 68 6.97 -1.23 3.33
C THR A 68 5.87 -2.09 3.93
N ALA A 69 6.23 -3.21 4.51
CA ALA A 69 5.30 -4.08 5.21
C ALA A 69 5.84 -4.46 6.59
N ASP A 70 5.05 -4.18 7.60
CA ASP A 70 5.27 -4.62 8.95
C ASP A 70 4.78 -6.05 9.11
N VAL A 71 5.67 -6.97 9.41
CA VAL A 71 5.34 -8.38 9.65
C VAL A 71 4.94 -8.55 11.10
N ARG A 72 3.70 -8.94 11.35
CA ARG A 72 3.15 -9.16 12.68
C ARG A 72 2.63 -10.59 12.82
N PRO A 73 2.70 -11.20 14.02
CA PRO A 73 2.17 -12.53 14.24
C PRO A 73 0.63 -12.49 14.14
N GLN A 74 0.05 -13.54 13.57
CA GLN A 74 -1.40 -13.70 13.45
C GLN A 74 -1.95 -14.68 14.49
N VAL A 75 -1.04 -15.38 15.21
CA VAL A 75 -1.36 -16.32 16.26
C VAL A 75 -0.45 -16.08 17.47
N ASN A 76 -0.88 -16.55 18.65
CA ASN A 76 -0.11 -16.42 19.88
C ASN A 76 0.87 -17.59 20.00
N GLY A 77 2.03 -17.37 20.63
CA GLY A 77 2.94 -18.47 20.94
C GLY A 77 4.37 -18.01 21.13
N VAL A 78 5.25 -18.95 21.35
CA VAL A 78 6.69 -18.70 21.52
C VAL A 78 7.37 -18.88 20.17
N ILE A 79 8.24 -17.94 19.79
CA ILE A 79 9.10 -18.09 18.60
C ILE A 79 10.07 -19.25 18.85
N GLU A 80 10.01 -20.28 18.03
CA GLU A 80 10.97 -21.41 18.08
C GLU A 80 12.24 -21.07 17.31
N GLU A 81 12.07 -20.48 16.12
CA GLU A 81 13.19 -20.27 15.21
C GLU A 81 12.98 -19.01 14.34
N VAL A 82 14.08 -18.32 14.06
CA VAL A 82 14.18 -17.26 13.05
C VAL A 82 14.81 -17.86 11.81
N LEU A 83 14.07 -17.88 10.69
CA LEU A 83 14.43 -18.63 9.46
C LEU A 83 15.08 -17.75 8.38
N PHE A 84 15.36 -16.49 8.66
CA PHE A 84 15.99 -15.58 7.74
C PHE A 84 17.21 -14.89 8.37
N ARG A 85 18.01 -14.25 7.54
CA ARG A 85 19.15 -13.43 8.00
C ARG A 85 18.70 -11.97 7.99
N GLU A 86 18.91 -11.28 9.10
CA GLU A 86 18.65 -9.85 9.20
C GLU A 86 19.40 -9.05 8.13
N GLY A 87 18.74 -8.04 7.56
CA GLY A 87 19.30 -7.22 6.48
C GLY A 87 19.43 -7.91 5.12
N SER A 88 18.98 -9.18 4.99
CA SER A 88 18.98 -9.90 3.73
C SER A 88 17.74 -9.62 2.87
N ASN A 89 17.83 -9.94 1.60
CA ASN A 89 16.67 -9.94 0.71
C ASN A 89 15.86 -11.22 0.89
N VAL A 90 14.56 -11.07 1.05
CA VAL A 90 13.59 -12.17 1.13
C VAL A 90 12.58 -12.07 -0.01
N LYS A 91 12.03 -13.22 -0.39
CA LYS A 91 10.98 -13.32 -1.40
C LYS A 91 9.61 -13.39 -0.73
N GLU A 92 8.59 -12.89 -1.40
CA GLU A 92 7.20 -13.07 -1.00
C GLU A 92 6.90 -14.56 -0.74
N GLY A 93 6.20 -14.86 0.37
CA GLY A 93 5.89 -16.21 0.83
C GLY A 93 7.05 -16.93 1.55
N GLN A 94 8.27 -16.40 1.57
CA GLN A 94 9.41 -17.00 2.27
C GLN A 94 9.13 -17.07 3.78
N PRO A 95 9.37 -18.23 4.45
CA PRO A 95 9.26 -18.35 5.89
C PRO A 95 10.28 -17.45 6.60
N LEU A 96 9.81 -16.72 7.61
CA LEU A 96 10.62 -15.80 8.41
C LEU A 96 10.77 -16.27 9.85
N TYR A 97 9.66 -16.70 10.46
CA TYR A 97 9.62 -17.17 11.83
C TYR A 97 8.78 -18.42 11.92
N ARG A 98 9.14 -19.29 12.85
CA ARG A 98 8.33 -20.41 13.29
C ARG A 98 7.90 -20.19 14.73
N ILE A 99 6.60 -20.18 14.96
CA ILE A 99 5.96 -20.15 16.28
C ILE A 99 5.70 -21.59 16.69
N ASN A 100 5.78 -21.94 17.98
CA ASN A 100 5.50 -23.26 18.50
C ASN A 100 4.15 -23.80 17.99
N THR A 101 4.18 -24.99 17.42
CA THR A 101 3.05 -25.60 16.70
C THR A 101 2.25 -26.58 17.53
N ASP A 102 2.71 -27.01 18.71
CA ASP A 102 2.16 -28.15 19.44
C ASP A 102 0.67 -28.03 19.75
N ASN A 103 0.26 -26.88 20.26
CA ASN A 103 -1.15 -26.64 20.58
C ASN A 103 -2.02 -26.59 19.32
N TYR A 104 -1.50 -26.04 18.25
CA TYR A 104 -2.21 -25.91 16.96
C TYR A 104 -2.33 -27.25 16.25
N ALA A 105 -1.28 -28.07 16.27
CA ALA A 105 -1.32 -29.43 15.75
C ALA A 105 -2.31 -30.31 16.53
N SER A 106 -2.36 -30.17 17.87
CA SER A 106 -3.35 -30.85 18.71
C SER A 106 -4.78 -30.41 18.37
N SER A 107 -5.00 -29.13 18.11
CA SER A 107 -6.30 -28.59 17.68
C SER A 107 -6.75 -29.15 16.33
N VAL A 108 -5.82 -29.30 15.38
CA VAL A 108 -6.09 -29.94 14.07
C VAL A 108 -6.49 -31.42 14.28
N THR A 109 -5.77 -32.15 15.12
CA THR A 109 -6.09 -33.54 15.43
C THR A 109 -7.49 -33.70 16.06
N SER A 110 -7.82 -32.79 16.99
CA SER A 110 -9.16 -32.75 17.60
C SER A 110 -10.25 -32.39 16.56
N GLY A 111 -9.97 -31.47 15.66
CA GLY A 111 -10.89 -31.12 14.55
C GLY A 111 -11.11 -32.30 13.59
N GLN A 112 -10.06 -33.07 13.29
CA GLN A 112 -10.18 -34.30 12.48
C GLN A 112 -11.06 -35.33 13.15
N ALA A 113 -10.89 -35.56 14.47
CA ALA A 113 -11.74 -36.47 15.23
C ALA A 113 -13.21 -36.00 15.25
N ALA A 114 -13.47 -34.71 15.35
CA ALA A 114 -14.82 -34.17 15.28
C ALA A 114 -15.49 -34.40 13.92
N VAL A 115 -14.75 -34.28 12.81
CA VAL A 115 -15.25 -34.61 11.47
C VAL A 115 -15.59 -36.08 11.36
N GLN A 116 -14.74 -36.98 11.87
CA GLN A 116 -15.00 -38.42 11.88
C GLN A 116 -16.25 -38.75 12.70
N GLN A 117 -16.43 -38.14 13.87
CA GLN A 117 -17.63 -38.30 14.69
C GLN A 117 -18.90 -37.85 13.98
N ALA A 118 -18.85 -36.71 13.32
CA ALA A 118 -20.00 -36.21 12.54
C ALA A 118 -20.34 -37.13 11.36
N GLN A 119 -19.32 -37.70 10.71
CA GLN A 119 -19.54 -38.69 9.65
C GLN A 119 -20.18 -39.98 10.18
N ALA A 120 -19.78 -40.47 11.36
CA ALA A 120 -20.42 -41.64 12.01
C ALA A 120 -21.90 -41.34 12.35
N ASN A 121 -22.18 -40.15 12.86
CA ASN A 121 -23.56 -39.72 13.13
C ASN A 121 -24.41 -39.69 11.86
N TYR A 122 -23.84 -39.21 10.75
CA TYR A 122 -24.53 -39.21 9.45
C TYR A 122 -24.83 -40.64 8.96
N GLN A 123 -23.88 -41.55 9.09
CA GLN A 123 -24.09 -42.95 8.75
C GLN A 123 -25.21 -43.59 9.62
N THR A 124 -25.23 -43.27 10.91
CA THR A 124 -26.31 -43.73 11.83
C THR A 124 -27.68 -43.16 11.38
N ALA A 125 -27.75 -41.87 11.00
CA ALA A 125 -28.98 -41.25 10.50
C ALA A 125 -29.45 -41.93 9.19
N GLN A 126 -28.53 -42.27 8.28
CA GLN A 126 -28.85 -43.00 7.06
C GLN A 126 -29.41 -44.41 7.37
N ALA A 127 -28.80 -45.15 8.30
CA ALA A 127 -29.30 -46.47 8.71
C ALA A 127 -30.71 -46.35 9.31
N ASN A 128 -30.96 -45.35 10.16
CA ASN A 128 -32.28 -45.14 10.75
C ASN A 128 -33.32 -44.78 9.66
N ASN A 129 -32.99 -44.03 8.64
CA ASN A 129 -33.88 -43.76 7.52
C ASN A 129 -34.14 -44.99 6.67
N ALA A 130 -33.13 -45.84 6.45
CA ALA A 130 -33.29 -47.10 5.77
C ALA A 130 -34.31 -48.03 6.51
N ASN A 131 -34.18 -48.11 7.84
CA ASN A 131 -35.10 -48.87 8.69
C ASN A 131 -36.54 -48.30 8.60
N ALA A 132 -36.71 -46.98 8.68
CA ALA A 132 -38.02 -46.35 8.54
C ALA A 132 -38.64 -46.56 7.16
N LYS A 133 -37.84 -46.59 6.10
CA LYS A 133 -38.34 -46.92 4.73
C LYS A 133 -38.76 -48.38 4.61
N ALA A 134 -38.06 -49.31 5.23
CA ALA A 134 -38.40 -50.71 5.27
C ALA A 134 -39.73 -50.94 6.01
N GLU A 135 -39.94 -50.25 7.14
CA GLU A 135 -41.21 -50.27 7.89
C GLU A 135 -42.35 -49.69 7.04
N LEU A 136 -42.16 -48.58 6.34
CA LEU A 136 -43.16 -48.01 5.44
C LEU A 136 -43.55 -49.04 4.35
N ALA A 137 -42.55 -49.70 3.75
CA ALA A 137 -42.83 -50.74 2.72
C ALA A 137 -43.62 -51.87 3.29
N SER A 138 -43.37 -52.34 4.54
CA SER A 138 -44.13 -53.36 5.24
C SER A 138 -45.60 -52.94 5.47
N ARG A 139 -45.85 -51.67 5.90
CA ARG A 139 -47.21 -51.12 6.08
C ARG A 139 -47.94 -50.95 4.77
N GLN A 140 -47.25 -50.56 3.69
CA GLN A 140 -47.84 -50.52 2.36
C GLN A 140 -48.29 -51.91 1.85
N ALA A 141 -47.51 -52.96 2.07
CA ALA A 141 -47.88 -54.31 1.72
C ALA A 141 -49.12 -54.78 2.52
N SER A 142 -49.16 -54.45 3.82
CA SER A 142 -50.35 -54.77 4.65
C SER A 142 -51.62 -54.02 4.17
N LEU A 143 -51.50 -52.77 3.76
CA LEU A 143 -52.58 -51.97 3.18
C LEU A 143 -53.06 -52.62 1.86
N ALA A 144 -52.14 -53.01 0.97
CA ALA A 144 -52.49 -53.66 -0.28
C ALA A 144 -53.23 -54.97 -0.09
N GLN A 145 -52.79 -55.76 0.93
CA GLN A 145 -53.54 -56.98 1.31
C GLN A 145 -54.96 -56.63 1.78
N ALA A 146 -55.12 -55.71 2.73
CA ALA A 146 -56.44 -55.31 3.23
C ALA A 146 -57.38 -54.80 2.11
N GLN A 147 -56.84 -54.03 1.14
CA GLN A 147 -57.57 -53.56 -0.01
C GLN A 147 -58.02 -54.67 -0.95
N ASN A 148 -57.16 -55.67 -1.22
CA ASN A 148 -57.51 -56.86 -2.01
C ASN A 148 -58.58 -57.68 -1.32
N ASP A 149 -58.52 -57.83 0.02
CA ASP A 149 -59.52 -58.52 0.79
C ASP A 149 -60.90 -57.80 0.73
N LEU A 150 -60.91 -56.48 0.92
CA LEU A 150 -62.12 -55.68 0.78
C LEU A 150 -62.73 -55.78 -0.63
N GLN A 151 -61.90 -55.66 -1.69
CA GLN A 151 -62.35 -55.80 -3.07
C GLN A 151 -63.01 -57.16 -3.36
N ARG A 152 -62.51 -58.25 -2.81
CA ARG A 152 -63.12 -59.58 -2.91
C ARG A 152 -64.49 -59.63 -2.22
N LEU A 153 -64.60 -59.04 -1.04
CA LEU A 153 -65.83 -59.01 -0.24
C LEU A 153 -66.91 -58.10 -0.86
N GLU A 154 -66.53 -57.02 -1.55
CA GLU A 154 -67.43 -56.09 -2.25
C GLU A 154 -68.24 -56.79 -3.28
N GLY A 155 -67.64 -57.72 -4.05
CA GLY A 155 -68.39 -58.56 -5.01
C GLY A 155 -69.36 -59.51 -4.34
N LEU A 156 -69.04 -60.04 -3.13
CA LEU A 156 -69.88 -61.00 -2.41
C LEU A 156 -71.02 -60.36 -1.62
N VAL A 157 -70.89 -59.10 -1.14
CA VAL A 157 -71.97 -58.36 -0.48
C VAL A 157 -73.09 -58.01 -1.49
N SER A 158 -72.69 -57.68 -2.73
CA SER A 158 -73.72 -57.33 -3.78
C SER A 158 -74.67 -58.41 -4.14
N ILE A 159 -74.37 -59.70 -3.81
CA ILE A 159 -75.16 -60.89 -4.05
C ILE A 159 -75.67 -61.56 -2.72
N ASP A 160 -75.64 -60.79 -1.59
CA ASP A 160 -76.05 -61.29 -0.26
C ASP A 160 -75.26 -62.55 0.23
N ALA A 161 -74.06 -62.82 -0.30
CA ALA A 161 -73.34 -64.04 0.03
C ALA A 161 -72.50 -63.89 1.37
N ILE A 162 -72.39 -62.68 1.92
CA ILE A 162 -71.71 -62.39 3.21
C ILE A 162 -72.57 -61.40 4.02
N SER A 163 -72.29 -61.35 5.37
CA SER A 163 -72.96 -60.37 6.22
C SER A 163 -72.37 -58.95 6.05
N LYS A 164 -73.22 -57.97 6.20
CA LYS A 164 -72.83 -56.56 6.16
C LYS A 164 -71.80 -56.24 7.19
N GLN A 165 -71.86 -56.90 8.35
CA GLN A 165 -70.87 -56.80 9.43
C GLN A 165 -69.40 -57.16 9.00
N GLN A 166 -69.31 -58.27 8.17
CA GLN A 166 -68.00 -58.70 7.64
C GLN A 166 -67.45 -57.67 6.64
N TYR A 167 -68.26 -57.04 5.79
CA TYR A 167 -67.86 -55.98 4.90
C TYR A 167 -67.38 -54.72 5.67
N ASP A 168 -68.16 -54.29 6.69
CA ASP A 168 -67.83 -53.11 7.50
C ASP A 168 -66.52 -53.34 8.31
N GLN A 169 -66.25 -54.54 8.73
CA GLN A 169 -64.98 -54.95 9.40
C GLN A 169 -63.79 -54.80 8.41
N ALA A 170 -63.93 -55.31 7.17
CA ALA A 170 -62.89 -55.21 6.16
C ALA A 170 -62.62 -53.71 5.77
N GLN A 171 -63.69 -52.92 5.65
CA GLN A 171 -63.55 -51.51 5.41
C GLN A 171 -62.80 -50.78 6.54
N THR A 172 -63.11 -51.15 7.77
CA THR A 172 -62.40 -50.63 8.95
C THR A 172 -60.92 -51.03 8.95
N GLN A 173 -60.63 -52.28 8.55
CA GLN A 173 -59.26 -52.78 8.43
C GLN A 173 -58.43 -51.99 7.39
N VAL A 174 -59.02 -51.65 6.21
CA VAL A 174 -58.37 -50.77 5.22
C VAL A 174 -58.08 -49.38 5.77
N ARG A 175 -59.03 -48.75 6.50
CA ARG A 175 -58.84 -47.44 7.12
C ARG A 175 -57.71 -47.48 8.17
N THR A 176 -57.65 -48.51 8.98
CA THR A 176 -56.60 -48.72 10.00
C THR A 176 -55.23 -48.89 9.33
N ALA A 177 -55.15 -49.75 8.30
CA ALA A 177 -53.93 -49.97 7.52
C ALA A 177 -53.44 -48.67 6.82
N GLN A 178 -54.40 -47.88 6.29
CA GLN A 178 -54.08 -46.58 5.67
C GLN A 178 -53.53 -45.58 6.68
N ALA A 179 -54.09 -45.50 7.89
CA ALA A 179 -53.55 -44.66 8.97
C ALA A 179 -52.13 -45.13 9.39
N ALA A 180 -51.89 -46.44 9.42
CA ALA A 180 -50.56 -46.99 9.71
C ALA A 180 -49.51 -46.61 8.64
N VAL A 181 -49.89 -46.60 7.34
CA VAL A 181 -49.03 -46.11 6.25
C VAL A 181 -48.70 -44.64 6.41
N GLN A 182 -49.70 -43.81 6.74
CA GLN A 182 -49.46 -42.38 6.97
C GLN A 182 -48.51 -42.13 8.13
N SER A 183 -48.65 -42.85 9.24
CA SER A 183 -47.73 -42.79 10.38
C SER A 183 -46.32 -43.18 9.99
N ALA A 184 -46.13 -44.30 9.28
CA ALA A 184 -44.85 -44.75 8.80
C ALA A 184 -44.19 -43.75 7.81
N ALA A 185 -44.98 -43.16 6.93
CA ALA A 185 -44.52 -42.11 6.02
C ALA A 185 -44.03 -40.85 6.77
N ALA A 186 -44.73 -40.44 7.83
CA ALA A 186 -44.29 -39.35 8.69
C ALA A 186 -42.95 -39.69 9.41
N ALA A 187 -42.77 -40.92 9.87
CA ALA A 187 -41.52 -41.41 10.47
C ALA A 187 -40.34 -41.34 9.47
N VAL A 188 -40.55 -41.66 8.19
CA VAL A 188 -39.55 -41.52 7.14
C VAL A 188 -39.21 -40.02 6.95
N GLY A 189 -40.18 -39.11 6.96
CA GLY A 189 -39.94 -37.66 6.88
C GLY A 189 -39.09 -37.16 8.07
N GLN A 190 -39.37 -37.65 9.30
CA GLN A 190 -38.60 -37.34 10.49
C GLN A 190 -37.16 -37.83 10.40
N THR A 191 -36.92 -39.06 9.96
CA THR A 191 -35.57 -39.60 9.81
C THR A 191 -34.82 -38.94 8.65
N GLN A 192 -35.50 -38.50 7.59
CA GLN A 192 -34.91 -37.73 6.51
C GLN A 192 -34.42 -36.35 7.02
N ALA A 193 -35.20 -35.64 7.85
CA ALA A 193 -34.76 -34.41 8.51
C ALA A 193 -33.55 -34.67 9.43
N GLY A 194 -33.48 -35.85 10.05
CA GLY A 194 -32.31 -36.30 10.82
C GLY A 194 -31.03 -36.41 9.97
N ILE A 195 -31.14 -36.91 8.73
CA ILE A 195 -30.04 -36.99 7.78
C ILE A 195 -29.53 -35.60 7.45
N GLU A 196 -30.43 -34.65 7.15
CA GLU A 196 -30.05 -33.26 6.82
C GLU A 196 -29.39 -32.56 8.00
N SER A 197 -29.88 -32.79 9.22
CA SER A 197 -29.25 -32.31 10.44
C SER A 197 -27.83 -32.88 10.64
N ALA A 198 -27.66 -34.19 10.46
CA ALA A 198 -26.36 -34.83 10.56
C ALA A 198 -25.38 -34.34 9.46
N ARG A 199 -25.87 -34.10 8.25
CA ARG A 199 -25.09 -33.51 7.16
C ARG A 199 -24.63 -32.08 7.50
N ALA A 200 -25.49 -31.25 8.07
CA ALA A 200 -25.12 -29.93 8.56
C ALA A 200 -24.03 -30.04 9.66
N GLY A 201 -24.12 -31.07 10.51
CA GLY A 201 -23.09 -31.38 11.52
C GLY A 201 -21.71 -31.64 10.90
N ILE A 202 -21.63 -32.37 9.78
CA ILE A 202 -20.36 -32.60 9.05
C ILE A 202 -19.80 -31.25 8.54
N GLN A 203 -20.62 -30.39 7.96
CA GLN A 203 -20.18 -29.08 7.47
C GLN A 203 -19.62 -28.19 8.59
N THR A 204 -20.28 -28.21 9.76
CA THR A 204 -19.80 -27.47 10.93
C THR A 204 -18.45 -28.01 11.42
N ALA A 205 -18.31 -29.32 11.52
CA ALA A 205 -17.04 -29.93 11.93
C ALA A 205 -15.90 -29.67 10.92
N GLN A 206 -16.19 -29.73 9.62
CA GLN A 206 -15.23 -29.38 8.56
C GLN A 206 -14.81 -27.92 8.63
N ALA A 207 -15.73 -26.99 8.88
CA ALA A 207 -15.42 -25.58 9.08
C ALA A 207 -14.50 -25.38 10.30
N GLY A 208 -14.75 -26.07 11.41
CA GLY A 208 -13.90 -26.06 12.58
C GLY A 208 -12.49 -26.58 12.29
N LEU A 209 -12.37 -27.69 11.55
CA LEU A 209 -11.10 -28.24 11.12
C LEU A 209 -10.34 -27.28 10.20
N ALA A 210 -11.04 -26.62 9.27
CA ALA A 210 -10.43 -25.64 8.39
C ALA A 210 -9.88 -24.43 9.16
N ALA A 211 -10.59 -23.95 10.19
CA ALA A 211 -10.09 -22.89 11.08
C ALA A 211 -8.83 -23.33 11.83
N SER A 212 -8.81 -24.53 12.39
CA SER A 212 -7.62 -25.07 13.08
C SER A 212 -6.41 -25.22 12.15
N ASN A 213 -6.63 -25.66 10.91
CA ASN A 213 -5.58 -25.73 9.89
C ASN A 213 -5.06 -24.34 9.49
N LEU A 214 -5.94 -23.34 9.40
CA LEU A 214 -5.53 -21.98 9.12
C LEU A 214 -4.63 -21.43 10.23
N ASP A 215 -4.99 -21.65 11.49
CA ASP A 215 -4.18 -21.20 12.62
C ASP A 215 -2.84 -21.94 12.68
N LEU A 216 -2.80 -23.25 12.40
CA LEU A 216 -1.55 -23.99 12.26
C LEU A 216 -0.66 -23.44 11.13
N ASN A 217 -1.24 -23.08 9.98
CA ASN A 217 -0.49 -22.48 8.89
C ASN A 217 0.06 -21.09 9.26
N ARG A 218 -0.64 -20.33 10.09
CA ARG A 218 -0.22 -19.02 10.60
C ARG A 218 0.91 -19.09 11.63
N THR A 219 1.22 -20.25 12.17
CA THR A 219 2.41 -20.43 13.03
C THR A 219 3.71 -20.24 12.24
N ILE A 220 3.69 -20.41 10.91
CA ILE A 220 4.79 -20.07 10.04
C ILE A 220 4.54 -18.67 9.50
N VAL A 221 5.20 -17.68 10.09
CA VAL A 221 5.13 -16.28 9.65
C VAL A 221 5.93 -16.12 8.37
N ARG A 222 5.29 -15.62 7.31
CA ARG A 222 5.90 -15.47 5.98
C ARG A 222 6.01 -14.02 5.56
N ALA A 223 6.95 -13.74 4.65
CA ALA A 223 7.13 -12.43 4.04
C ALA A 223 5.91 -12.06 3.17
N PRO A 224 5.25 -10.91 3.40
CA PRO A 224 4.10 -10.47 2.61
C PRO A 224 4.50 -9.85 1.27
N LEU A 225 5.78 -9.49 1.09
CA LEU A 225 6.32 -8.92 -0.14
C LEU A 225 7.79 -9.29 -0.30
N THR A 226 8.29 -9.19 -1.53
CA THR A 226 9.72 -9.32 -1.83
C THR A 226 10.44 -8.01 -1.51
N GLY A 227 11.47 -8.06 -0.67
CA GLY A 227 12.22 -6.87 -0.26
C GLY A 227 13.35 -7.20 0.71
N ARG A 228 13.97 -6.16 1.23
CA ARG A 228 15.03 -6.26 2.24
C ARG A 228 14.42 -6.22 3.62
N THR A 229 14.84 -7.12 4.48
CA THR A 229 14.44 -7.15 5.91
C THR A 229 15.27 -6.15 6.70
N ASP A 230 14.64 -5.52 7.66
CA ASP A 230 15.33 -4.80 8.72
C ASP A 230 15.81 -5.78 9.82
N ARG A 231 16.28 -5.23 10.94
CA ARG A 231 16.61 -6.01 12.14
C ARG A 231 15.33 -6.61 12.73
N SER A 232 15.40 -7.86 13.18
CA SER A 232 14.35 -8.51 13.95
C SER A 232 14.17 -7.85 15.31
N SER A 233 12.94 -7.60 15.73
CA SER A 233 12.62 -7.10 17.07
C SER A 233 12.52 -8.23 18.10
N VAL A 234 12.53 -9.49 17.66
CA VAL A 234 12.35 -10.67 18.50
C VAL A 234 13.40 -11.74 18.20
N THR A 235 13.64 -12.59 19.19
CA THR A 235 14.56 -13.73 19.11
C THR A 235 13.82 -15.03 19.42
N ALA A 236 14.44 -16.17 19.13
CA ALA A 236 13.93 -17.45 19.58
C ALA A 236 13.73 -17.46 21.11
N GLY A 237 12.64 -18.03 21.58
CA GLY A 237 12.20 -17.99 22.97
C GLY A 237 11.29 -16.80 23.35
N THR A 238 11.12 -15.83 22.47
CA THR A 238 10.23 -14.68 22.72
C THR A 238 8.76 -15.10 22.58
N LEU A 239 7.93 -14.72 23.56
CA LEU A 239 6.48 -14.87 23.48
C LEU A 239 5.89 -13.73 22.62
N VAL A 240 5.06 -14.08 21.65
CA VAL A 240 4.38 -13.14 20.75
C VAL A 240 2.87 -13.31 20.83
N SER A 241 2.15 -12.23 20.57
CA SER A 241 0.69 -12.20 20.58
C SER A 241 0.12 -11.78 19.24
N ALA A 242 -0.98 -12.38 18.83
CA ALA A 242 -1.67 -12.05 17.60
C ALA A 242 -2.03 -10.56 17.52
N GLY A 243 -1.62 -9.90 16.43
CA GLY A 243 -1.93 -8.48 16.21
C GLY A 243 -1.23 -7.50 17.15
N GLN A 244 -0.15 -7.90 17.82
CA GLN A 244 0.64 -6.98 18.67
C GLN A 244 1.05 -5.71 17.93
N ALA A 245 1.20 -4.60 18.67
CA ALA A 245 1.53 -3.29 18.08
C ALA A 245 2.91 -3.26 17.43
N ASP A 246 3.89 -3.89 18.07
CA ASP A 246 5.27 -3.93 17.58
C ASP A 246 5.42 -5.04 16.52
N PRO A 247 5.93 -4.72 15.33
CA PRO A 247 6.18 -5.72 14.30
C PRO A 247 7.37 -6.62 14.69
N LEU A 248 7.37 -7.85 14.20
CA LEU A 248 8.50 -8.77 14.34
C LEU A 248 9.70 -8.31 13.49
N VAL A 249 9.42 -7.86 12.30
CA VAL A 249 10.38 -7.29 11.33
C VAL A 249 9.63 -6.43 10.32
N THR A 250 10.28 -5.39 9.84
CA THR A 250 9.80 -4.61 8.70
C THR A 250 10.52 -5.06 7.44
N ILE A 251 9.79 -5.21 6.35
CA ILE A 251 10.34 -5.53 5.03
C ILE A 251 10.09 -4.35 4.11
N SER A 252 11.17 -3.86 3.49
CA SER A 252 11.11 -2.71 2.59
C SER A 252 11.50 -3.12 1.17
N ARG A 253 10.65 -2.81 0.21
CA ARG A 253 10.99 -2.94 -1.20
C ARG A 253 11.74 -1.71 -1.65
N LEU A 254 13.00 -1.91 -2.06
CA LEU A 254 13.93 -0.84 -2.39
C LEU A 254 14.13 -0.64 -3.89
N ASP A 255 13.68 -1.57 -4.73
CA ASP A 255 13.72 -1.45 -6.19
C ASP A 255 12.33 -1.72 -6.78
N PRO A 256 11.75 -0.70 -7.45
CA PRO A 256 12.21 0.67 -7.53
C PRO A 256 12.13 1.40 -6.17
N ILE A 257 12.70 2.62 -6.08
CA ILE A 257 12.64 3.47 -4.88
C ILE A 257 11.93 4.78 -5.22
N TYR A 258 11.21 5.33 -4.27
CA TYR A 258 10.63 6.66 -4.35
C TYR A 258 11.61 7.73 -3.90
N VAL A 259 11.46 8.91 -4.49
CA VAL A 259 12.07 10.15 -4.02
C VAL A 259 10.95 11.17 -3.87
N ASP A 260 10.74 11.61 -2.64
CA ASP A 260 9.78 12.65 -2.29
C ASP A 260 10.50 13.99 -2.34
N ILE A 261 10.08 14.84 -3.26
CA ILE A 261 10.68 16.15 -3.60
C ILE A 261 9.74 17.22 -3.09
N SER A 262 10.24 18.13 -2.27
CA SER A 262 9.44 19.23 -1.73
C SER A 262 9.57 20.47 -2.63
N GLN A 263 8.44 20.97 -3.13
CA GLN A 263 8.34 22.18 -3.93
C GLN A 263 7.41 23.19 -3.29
N SER A 264 7.77 24.47 -3.32
CA SER A 264 6.87 25.54 -2.85
C SER A 264 5.62 25.64 -3.73
N SER A 265 4.44 25.72 -3.09
CA SER A 265 3.17 25.90 -3.79
C SER A 265 3.13 27.19 -4.61
N SER A 266 3.79 28.26 -4.14
CA SER A 266 3.88 29.53 -4.85
C SER A 266 4.70 29.44 -6.14
N GLU A 267 5.77 28.65 -6.17
CA GLU A 267 6.57 28.39 -7.37
C GLU A 267 5.81 27.53 -8.38
N LEU A 268 5.11 26.51 -7.89
CA LEU A 268 4.25 25.69 -8.74
C LEU A 268 3.14 26.51 -9.39
N LEU A 269 2.54 27.46 -8.65
CA LEU A 269 1.51 28.33 -9.18
C LEU A 269 2.06 29.27 -10.29
N LYS A 270 3.24 29.88 -10.05
CA LYS A 270 3.93 30.71 -11.05
C LYS A 270 4.24 29.91 -12.32
N LEU A 271 4.72 28.69 -12.17
CA LEU A 271 5.01 27.81 -13.31
C LEU A 271 3.74 27.51 -14.12
N ARG A 272 2.64 27.16 -13.46
CA ARG A 272 1.34 26.91 -14.11
C ARG A 272 0.84 28.16 -14.85
N GLN A 273 1.01 29.34 -14.26
CA GLN A 273 0.65 30.60 -14.90
C GLN A 273 1.50 30.85 -16.14
N GLN A 274 2.81 30.69 -16.09
CA GLN A 274 3.71 30.84 -17.25
C GLN A 274 3.36 29.88 -18.39
N ILE A 275 3.00 28.63 -18.06
CA ILE A 275 2.55 27.65 -19.04
C ILE A 275 1.21 28.08 -19.66
N SER A 276 0.25 28.55 -18.85
CA SER A 276 -1.07 29.00 -19.35
C SER A 276 -0.99 30.25 -20.22
N GLU A 277 0.00 31.11 -19.96
CA GLU A 277 0.27 32.32 -20.78
C GLU A 277 1.10 32.00 -22.03
N GLY A 278 1.49 30.74 -22.25
CA GLY A 278 2.31 30.33 -23.41
C GLY A 278 3.78 30.80 -23.34
N LYS A 279 4.23 31.32 -22.21
CA LYS A 279 5.61 31.80 -21.99
C LYS A 279 6.60 30.68 -21.75
N ALA A 280 6.09 29.51 -21.34
CA ALA A 280 6.87 28.28 -21.08
C ALA A 280 6.11 27.06 -21.59
N GLN A 281 6.83 26.05 -22.02
CA GLN A 281 6.27 24.74 -22.33
C GLN A 281 6.51 23.78 -21.16
N PRO A 282 5.62 22.79 -20.94
CA PRO A 282 5.84 21.78 -19.90
C PRO A 282 7.20 21.10 -20.10
N GLY A 283 7.95 20.95 -19.03
CA GLY A 283 9.24 20.29 -19.05
C GLY A 283 9.13 18.78 -19.20
N MET A 284 10.27 18.11 -19.22
CA MET A 284 10.34 16.65 -19.28
C MET A 284 10.05 16.05 -17.88
N ASN A 285 9.30 14.95 -17.82
CA ASN A 285 9.05 14.20 -16.59
C ASN A 285 10.29 13.43 -16.08
N SER A 286 11.47 13.79 -16.52
CA SER A 286 12.75 13.16 -16.17
C SER A 286 13.39 13.91 -15.01
N VAL A 287 13.79 13.18 -14.00
CA VAL A 287 14.41 13.70 -12.77
C VAL A 287 15.83 13.13 -12.67
N GLU A 288 16.81 13.99 -12.45
CA GLU A 288 18.19 13.63 -12.12
C GLU A 288 18.42 13.79 -10.63
N LEU A 289 19.14 12.86 -9.98
CA LEU A 289 19.48 12.96 -8.56
C LEU A 289 20.96 13.27 -8.38
N VAL A 290 21.22 14.15 -7.44
CA VAL A 290 22.54 14.38 -6.87
C VAL A 290 22.50 13.90 -5.42
N LEU A 291 23.43 13.02 -5.07
CA LEU A 291 23.55 12.43 -3.74
C LEU A 291 24.26 13.41 -2.77
N GLU A 292 24.27 13.07 -1.48
CA GLU A 292 24.89 13.91 -0.43
C GLU A 292 26.39 14.15 -0.65
N ASP A 293 27.08 13.21 -1.28
CA ASP A 293 28.51 13.33 -1.63
C ASP A 293 28.78 14.19 -2.88
N GLY A 294 27.72 14.75 -3.48
CA GLY A 294 27.81 15.53 -4.72
C GLY A 294 27.85 14.70 -6.00
N SER A 295 27.87 13.38 -5.90
CA SER A 295 27.82 12.50 -7.08
C SER A 295 26.44 12.48 -7.73
N VAL A 296 26.41 12.36 -9.06
CA VAL A 296 25.17 12.23 -9.80
C VAL A 296 24.76 10.76 -9.87
N TYR A 297 23.53 10.45 -9.49
CA TYR A 297 22.99 9.10 -9.63
C TYR A 297 22.88 8.71 -11.09
N PRO A 298 23.42 7.56 -11.52
CA PRO A 298 23.61 7.25 -12.95
C PRO A 298 22.30 7.03 -13.72
N VAL A 299 21.20 6.73 -13.03
CA VAL A 299 19.91 6.43 -13.65
C VAL A 299 18.93 7.56 -13.37
N ARG A 300 18.31 8.08 -14.43
CA ARG A 300 17.27 9.09 -14.28
C ARG A 300 15.94 8.46 -13.85
N GLY A 301 15.27 9.12 -12.94
CA GLY A 301 13.93 8.78 -12.53
C GLY A 301 12.85 9.43 -13.36
N LYS A 302 11.62 9.00 -13.12
CA LYS A 302 10.42 9.55 -13.74
C LYS A 302 9.53 10.14 -12.65
N LEU A 303 9.03 11.35 -12.89
CA LEU A 303 8.01 11.94 -12.03
C LEU A 303 6.73 11.08 -12.13
N ALA A 304 6.28 10.54 -11.00
CA ALA A 304 5.15 9.62 -10.93
C ALA A 304 3.87 10.30 -10.49
N LEU A 305 3.98 11.20 -9.51
CA LEU A 305 2.84 11.83 -8.85
C LEU A 305 3.23 13.23 -8.37
N SER A 306 2.30 14.19 -8.51
CA SER A 306 2.27 15.42 -7.74
C SER A 306 1.10 15.31 -6.78
N GLU A 307 1.36 15.41 -5.49
CA GLU A 307 0.27 15.43 -4.52
C GLU A 307 -0.63 16.63 -4.76
N ALA A 308 -1.94 16.42 -4.63
CA ALA A 308 -2.93 17.50 -4.76
C ALA A 308 -3.08 18.30 -3.44
N LYS A 309 -2.41 17.83 -2.36
CA LYS A 309 -2.48 18.44 -1.03
C LYS A 309 -1.22 19.28 -0.78
N VAL A 310 -1.45 20.52 -0.30
CA VAL A 310 -0.40 21.38 0.22
C VAL A 310 -0.26 21.10 1.71
N ASP A 311 0.95 20.90 2.18
CA ASP A 311 1.23 20.81 3.62
C ASP A 311 1.00 22.19 4.25
N GLU A 312 0.08 22.26 5.22
CA GLU A 312 -0.37 23.51 5.83
C GLU A 312 0.72 24.18 6.68
N SER A 313 1.67 23.43 7.18
CA SER A 313 2.75 23.94 8.02
C SER A 313 3.90 24.54 7.22
N THR A 314 4.19 23.99 6.06
CA THR A 314 5.34 24.37 5.22
C THR A 314 4.96 25.12 3.94
N GLY A 315 3.69 25.04 3.52
CA GLY A 315 3.23 25.56 2.23
C GLY A 315 3.82 24.80 1.03
N ALA A 316 4.36 23.60 1.25
CA ALA A 316 5.00 22.79 0.22
C ALA A 316 4.04 21.77 -0.40
N VAL A 317 4.29 21.42 -1.64
CA VAL A 317 3.67 20.31 -2.37
C VAL A 317 4.73 19.24 -2.55
N THR A 318 4.36 17.98 -2.29
CA THR A 318 5.26 16.84 -2.51
C THR A 318 5.12 16.34 -3.94
N LEU A 319 6.22 16.30 -4.64
CA LEU A 319 6.35 15.65 -5.94
C LEU A 319 7.05 14.30 -5.69
N ARG A 320 6.47 13.22 -6.18
CA ARG A 320 7.05 11.88 -6.05
C ARG A 320 7.61 11.41 -7.38
N ALA A 321 8.88 11.05 -7.37
CA ALA A 321 9.55 10.44 -8.51
C ALA A 321 9.94 9.00 -8.21
N ILE A 322 9.94 8.15 -9.24
CA ILE A 322 10.35 6.74 -9.17
C ILE A 322 11.72 6.59 -9.82
N PHE A 323 12.62 5.91 -9.12
CA PHE A 323 13.95 5.59 -9.58
C PHE A 323 14.21 4.09 -9.57
N PRO A 324 14.79 3.50 -10.63
CA PRO A 324 15.35 2.16 -10.54
C PRO A 324 16.50 2.13 -9.52
N ASN A 325 16.57 1.11 -8.70
CA ASN A 325 17.56 1.00 -7.62
C ASN A 325 18.11 -0.43 -7.49
N SER A 326 18.44 -1.05 -8.62
CA SER A 326 18.85 -2.47 -8.68
C SER A 326 20.09 -2.78 -7.82
N ASN A 327 20.97 -1.80 -7.62
CA ASN A 327 22.17 -1.94 -6.80
C ASN A 327 21.92 -1.62 -5.31
N ASN A 328 20.70 -1.28 -4.93
CA ASN A 328 20.33 -0.87 -3.57
C ASN A 328 21.23 0.25 -2.98
N LEU A 329 21.74 1.14 -3.84
CA LEU A 329 22.56 2.28 -3.44
C LEU A 329 21.73 3.31 -2.67
N LEU A 330 20.51 3.55 -3.13
CA LEU A 330 19.59 4.45 -2.46
C LEU A 330 18.88 3.70 -1.32
N LEU A 331 19.03 4.21 -0.11
CA LEU A 331 18.34 3.70 1.07
C LEU A 331 17.23 4.66 1.49
N PRO A 332 16.12 4.17 2.05
CA PRO A 332 15.05 5.03 2.55
C PRO A 332 15.55 6.03 3.60
N GLY A 333 15.09 7.27 3.50
CA GLY A 333 15.46 8.35 4.41
C GLY A 333 16.70 9.17 4.00
N MET A 334 17.47 8.75 2.97
CA MET A 334 18.61 9.52 2.47
C MET A 334 18.16 10.87 1.93
N TYR A 335 18.94 11.91 2.24
CA TYR A 335 18.76 13.22 1.64
C TYR A 335 19.34 13.21 0.22
N VAL A 336 18.61 13.81 -0.73
CA VAL A 336 19.00 13.90 -2.12
C VAL A 336 18.60 15.25 -2.67
N THR A 337 19.34 15.72 -3.68
CA THR A 337 18.97 16.92 -4.46
C THR A 337 18.45 16.47 -5.82
N ALA A 338 17.19 16.76 -6.09
CA ALA A 338 16.57 16.45 -7.38
C ALA A 338 16.72 17.64 -8.33
N ARG A 339 17.21 17.38 -9.54
CA ARG A 339 17.23 18.32 -10.66
C ARG A 339 16.11 17.99 -11.61
N LEU A 340 15.18 18.90 -11.76
CA LEU A 340 13.99 18.75 -12.60
C LEU A 340 13.96 19.83 -13.66
N THR A 341 13.80 19.44 -14.92
CA THR A 341 13.49 20.40 -16.00
C THR A 341 12.01 20.71 -15.94
N GLN A 342 11.66 21.82 -15.28
CA GLN A 342 10.26 22.21 -15.06
C GLN A 342 9.59 22.78 -16.28
N SER A 343 10.35 23.54 -17.08
CA SER A 343 9.85 24.17 -18.28
C SER A 343 10.96 24.35 -19.31
N VAL A 344 10.55 24.62 -20.53
CA VAL A 344 11.43 24.89 -21.65
C VAL A 344 11.01 26.24 -22.22
N ILE A 345 11.94 27.16 -22.29
CA ILE A 345 11.70 28.48 -22.88
C ILE A 345 12.22 28.46 -24.32
N SER A 346 11.30 28.63 -25.27
CA SER A 346 11.64 28.74 -26.69
C SER A 346 12.09 30.16 -27.02
N ASN A 347 13.01 30.30 -27.97
CA ASN A 347 13.53 31.60 -28.40
C ASN A 347 14.19 32.43 -27.26
N ALA A 348 14.98 31.76 -26.43
CA ALA A 348 15.76 32.43 -25.37
C ALA A 348 17.18 32.71 -25.85
N ALA A 349 17.74 33.83 -25.42
CA ALA A 349 19.12 34.21 -25.69
C ALA A 349 19.97 33.92 -24.45
N LEU A 350 20.96 33.02 -24.56
CA LEU A 350 21.92 32.72 -23.49
C LEU A 350 23.06 33.72 -23.57
N VAL A 351 23.17 34.59 -22.55
CA VAL A 351 24.25 35.58 -22.44
C VAL A 351 24.98 35.42 -21.10
N GLN A 352 26.27 35.71 -21.08
CA GLN A 352 27.04 35.72 -19.84
C GLN A 352 26.50 36.80 -18.89
N GLN A 353 26.36 36.46 -17.61
CA GLN A 353 25.84 37.40 -16.60
C GLN A 353 26.64 38.70 -16.50
N SER A 354 27.93 38.66 -16.78
CA SER A 354 28.84 39.83 -16.84
C SER A 354 28.53 40.78 -17.99
N ALA A 355 27.83 40.30 -19.04
CA ALA A 355 27.44 41.15 -20.19
C ALA A 355 26.11 41.89 -19.96
N VAL A 356 25.41 41.60 -18.86
CA VAL A 356 24.11 42.23 -18.54
C VAL A 356 24.31 43.30 -17.48
N MET A 357 24.25 44.56 -17.87
CA MET A 357 24.21 45.69 -16.92
C MET A 357 22.77 46.04 -16.55
N ARG A 358 22.43 45.95 -15.28
CA ARG A 358 21.14 46.38 -14.77
C ARG A 358 21.15 47.90 -14.61
N THR A 359 20.35 48.62 -15.35
CA THR A 359 20.14 50.02 -15.13
C THR A 359 19.13 50.28 -14.01
N PRO A 360 19.17 51.44 -13.31
CA PRO A 360 18.19 51.78 -12.26
C PRO A 360 16.74 51.84 -12.74
N LYS A 361 16.51 51.86 -14.04
CA LYS A 361 15.17 51.89 -14.67
C LYS A 361 14.64 50.49 -15.03
N GLY A 362 15.38 49.42 -14.74
CA GLY A 362 14.92 48.05 -14.91
C GLY A 362 14.93 47.52 -16.36
N GLU A 363 15.54 48.18 -17.28
CA GLU A 363 15.80 47.71 -18.64
C GLU A 363 17.25 47.29 -18.83
#